data_3fc3a885e2f8841c72c062007c9f408a
#
_entry.id   3fc3a885e2f8841c72c062007c9f408a
#
_cell.length_a   1.000
_cell.length_b   1.000
_cell.length_c   1.000
_cell.angle_alpha   90.00
_cell.angle_beta   90.00
_cell.angle_gamma   90.00
#
_symmetry.space_group_name_H-M   'P 1'
#
loop_
_entity.id
_entity.type
_entity.pdbx_description
1 polymer ?
#
loop_
_entity_poly.entity_id
_entity_poly.type
_entity_poly.pdbx_seq_one_letter_code
_entity_poly.pdbx_strand_id
1 'polypeptide(L)'
;MAVFKGMNGQAIAMPAAMDQPHEEPICRIGALFDAHHQRLFRLARRLARTPDDARDVVQETFLRAARSPESIPHGSPNEEAWLVRVLINICRDRWRHAAVRTRAAAGGHVARAVSSDPEPGLLARAMVWQALDTLPPRRRAILILYELEGATIPAIAHLLGVTPVTVRWHLSIGRREMAKALGGKP
;
A
#
# COMPACT_ATOMS: atom_id res chain seq x y z
N MET A 1 10.32 -80.75 -20.33
CA MET A 1 8.88 -80.57 -20.48
C MET A 1 8.33 -80.02 -19.17
N ALA A 2 8.08 -78.77 -19.10
CA ALA A 2 7.14 -78.11 -18.18
C ALA A 2 7.14 -76.59 -18.48
N VAL A 3 6.05 -76.20 -19.12
CA VAL A 3 5.69 -74.81 -19.44
C VAL A 3 5.25 -74.15 -18.13
N PHE A 4 5.79 -73.00 -17.79
CA PHE A 4 5.18 -72.12 -16.82
C PHE A 4 4.84 -70.76 -17.49
N LYS A 5 3.56 -70.62 -17.65
CA LYS A 5 2.84 -69.58 -18.29
C LYS A 5 2.77 -68.36 -17.36
N GLY A 6 2.94 -67.23 -17.95
CA GLY A 6 2.94 -65.87 -17.53
C GLY A 6 2.12 -65.47 -16.33
N MET A 7 2.54 -64.37 -15.75
CA MET A 7 1.66 -63.46 -15.01
C MET A 7 2.09 -62.02 -15.24
N ASN A 8 1.13 -61.23 -15.66
CA ASN A 8 1.07 -59.82 -15.96
C ASN A 8 1.98 -58.95 -15.09
N GLY A 9 2.99 -58.36 -15.71
CA GLY A 9 3.62 -57.15 -15.20
C GLY A 9 2.77 -55.93 -15.52
N GLN A 10 1.80 -55.60 -14.70
CA GLN A 10 1.24 -54.24 -14.67
C GLN A 10 2.26 -53.31 -14.07
N ALA A 11 2.90 -52.51 -14.91
CA ALA A 11 3.61 -51.31 -14.48
C ALA A 11 2.59 -50.35 -13.86
N ILE A 12 2.59 -50.23 -12.54
CA ILE A 12 1.86 -49.17 -11.86
C ILE A 12 2.63 -47.91 -12.20
N ALA A 13 2.09 -47.15 -13.13
CA ALA A 13 2.49 -45.77 -13.38
C ALA A 13 2.19 -44.98 -12.08
N MET A 14 3.22 -44.70 -11.31
CA MET A 14 3.13 -43.70 -10.26
C MET A 14 2.80 -42.37 -10.92
N PRO A 15 1.75 -41.65 -10.49
CA PRO A 15 1.55 -40.29 -10.95
C PRO A 15 2.79 -39.51 -10.49
N ALA A 16 3.50 -38.92 -11.45
CA ALA A 16 4.48 -37.88 -11.17
C ALA A 16 3.70 -36.75 -10.47
N ALA A 17 3.70 -36.75 -9.16
CA ALA A 17 3.41 -35.57 -8.39
C ALA A 17 4.42 -34.54 -8.88
N MET A 18 3.93 -33.59 -9.71
CA MET A 18 4.69 -32.41 -10.01
C MET A 18 4.94 -31.73 -8.67
N ASP A 19 6.14 -31.98 -8.16
CA ASP A 19 6.74 -31.28 -7.06
C ASP A 19 6.85 -29.81 -7.50
N GLN A 20 5.79 -29.03 -7.22
CA GLN A 20 5.88 -27.60 -7.34
C GLN A 20 6.90 -27.20 -6.28
N PRO A 21 8.02 -26.56 -6.63
CA PRO A 21 8.98 -26.16 -5.64
C PRO A 21 8.23 -25.27 -4.64
N HIS A 22 8.06 -25.76 -3.43
CA HIS A 22 7.69 -24.95 -2.30
C HIS A 22 8.87 -24.00 -2.12
N GLU A 23 8.85 -22.87 -2.87
CA GLU A 23 9.75 -21.76 -2.60
C GLU A 23 9.64 -21.50 -1.11
N GLU A 24 10.75 -21.72 -0.39
CA GLU A 24 10.75 -21.45 1.03
C GLU A 24 10.20 -20.04 1.25
N PRO A 25 9.29 -19.81 2.21
CA PRO A 25 8.63 -18.54 2.44
C PRO A 25 9.59 -17.35 2.46
N ILE A 26 10.81 -17.57 2.93
CA ILE A 26 11.88 -16.58 2.99
C ILE A 26 12.36 -16.20 1.59
N CYS A 27 12.58 -17.15 0.68
CA CYS A 27 13.00 -16.90 -0.69
C CYS A 27 11.92 -16.09 -1.44
N ARG A 28 10.64 -16.43 -1.24
CA ARG A 28 9.52 -15.68 -1.83
C ARG A 28 9.46 -14.23 -1.36
N ILE A 29 9.64 -13.97 -0.05
CA ILE A 29 9.64 -12.60 0.47
C ILE A 29 10.82 -11.79 -0.08
N GLY A 30 12.00 -12.42 -0.23
CA GLY A 30 13.16 -11.78 -0.88
C GLY A 30 12.86 -11.37 -2.32
N ALA A 31 12.29 -12.27 -3.13
CA ALA A 31 11.90 -11.97 -4.50
C ALA A 31 10.85 -10.84 -4.60
N LEU A 32 9.85 -10.84 -3.72
CA LEU A 32 8.87 -9.76 -3.63
C LEU A 32 9.49 -8.42 -3.24
N PHE A 33 10.48 -8.43 -2.34
CA PHE A 33 11.21 -7.24 -1.96
C PHE A 33 11.97 -6.67 -3.16
N ASP A 34 12.75 -7.47 -3.86
CA ASP A 34 13.54 -7.05 -5.00
C ASP A 34 12.66 -6.49 -6.13
N ALA A 35 11.53 -7.16 -6.41
CA ALA A 35 10.61 -6.76 -7.46
C ALA A 35 9.83 -5.46 -7.15
N HIS A 36 9.44 -5.23 -5.88
CA HIS A 36 8.44 -4.22 -5.56
C HIS A 36 8.94 -3.09 -4.65
N HIS A 37 10.10 -3.23 -3.97
CA HIS A 37 10.58 -2.27 -2.97
C HIS A 37 10.64 -0.83 -3.51
N GLN A 38 11.26 -0.62 -4.68
CA GLN A 38 11.42 0.73 -5.24
C GLN A 38 10.07 1.41 -5.54
N ARG A 39 9.11 0.64 -6.08
CA ARG A 39 7.77 1.16 -6.37
C ARG A 39 7.04 1.51 -5.09
N LEU A 40 7.06 0.62 -4.09
CA LEU A 40 6.45 0.86 -2.78
C LEU A 40 7.08 2.07 -2.08
N PHE A 41 8.39 2.22 -2.17
CA PHE A 41 9.08 3.36 -1.57
C PHE A 41 8.67 4.69 -2.24
N ARG A 42 8.59 4.74 -3.59
CA ARG A 42 8.09 5.93 -4.29
C ARG A 42 6.66 6.29 -3.85
N LEU A 43 5.77 5.30 -3.76
CA LEU A 43 4.40 5.52 -3.28
C LEU A 43 4.39 5.98 -1.82
N ALA A 44 5.16 5.32 -0.95
CA ALA A 44 5.28 5.70 0.45
C ALA A 44 5.77 7.14 0.62
N ARG A 45 6.73 7.59 -0.20
CA ARG A 45 7.22 8.97 -0.22
C ARG A 45 6.14 10.01 -0.52
N ARG A 46 5.10 9.64 -1.27
CA ARG A 46 3.94 10.50 -1.57
C ARG A 46 2.84 10.40 -0.50
N LEU A 47 2.79 9.30 0.23
CA LEU A 47 1.81 9.07 1.31
C LEU A 47 2.31 9.50 2.68
N ALA A 48 3.62 9.48 2.93
CA ALA A 48 4.23 9.82 4.19
C ALA A 48 4.69 11.29 4.23
N ARG A 49 4.74 11.86 5.44
CA ARG A 49 5.19 13.25 5.65
C ARG A 49 6.69 13.42 5.52
N THR A 50 7.43 12.44 6.00
CA THR A 50 8.90 12.45 6.03
C THR A 50 9.48 11.26 5.28
N PRO A 51 10.74 11.35 4.83
CA PRO A 51 11.44 10.19 4.24
C PRO A 51 11.55 9.01 5.20
N ASP A 52 11.71 9.26 6.49
CA ASP A 52 11.85 8.23 7.49
C ASP A 52 10.53 7.51 7.73
N ASP A 53 9.41 8.26 7.82
CA ASP A 53 8.07 7.65 7.84
C ASP A 53 7.83 6.75 6.62
N ALA A 54 8.33 7.15 5.44
CA ALA A 54 8.18 6.36 4.22
C ALA A 54 8.97 5.04 4.30
N ARG A 55 10.21 5.08 4.81
CA ARG A 55 11.02 3.86 5.04
C ARG A 55 10.35 2.91 6.00
N ASP A 56 9.86 3.44 7.12
CA ASP A 56 9.17 2.66 8.15
C ASP A 56 7.89 2.00 7.62
N VAL A 57 7.13 2.71 6.79
CA VAL A 57 5.90 2.16 6.17
C VAL A 57 6.24 1.02 5.23
N VAL A 58 7.28 1.17 4.41
CA VAL A 58 7.73 0.10 3.49
C VAL A 58 8.24 -1.10 4.28
N GLN A 59 9.07 -0.88 5.30
CA GLN A 59 9.57 -1.95 6.15
C GLN A 59 8.42 -2.71 6.83
N GLU A 60 7.46 -2.01 7.42
CA GLU A 60 6.28 -2.63 8.05
C GLU A 60 5.43 -3.39 7.04
N THR A 61 5.37 -2.93 5.78
CA THR A 61 4.67 -3.65 4.70
C THR A 61 5.28 -5.02 4.46
N PHE A 62 6.60 -5.11 4.31
CA PHE A 62 7.29 -6.38 4.11
C PHE A 62 7.31 -7.26 5.36
N LEU A 63 7.37 -6.66 6.56
CA LEU A 63 7.21 -7.42 7.81
C LEU A 63 5.83 -8.07 7.91
N ARG A 64 4.76 -7.39 7.48
CA ARG A 64 3.42 -8.00 7.41
C ARG A 64 3.34 -9.09 6.35
N ALA A 65 3.98 -8.90 5.20
CA ALA A 65 4.10 -9.92 4.17
C ALA A 65 4.82 -11.18 4.70
N ALA A 66 5.90 -11.00 5.44
CA ALA A 66 6.67 -12.10 6.03
C ALA A 66 5.93 -12.84 7.15
N ARG A 67 5.04 -12.16 7.88
CA ARG A 67 4.22 -12.80 8.94
C ARG A 67 3.07 -13.64 8.41
N SER A 68 2.62 -13.38 7.19
CA SER A 68 1.47 -14.08 6.58
C SER A 68 1.70 -14.29 5.08
N PRO A 69 2.74 -15.05 4.71
CA PRO A 69 3.12 -15.26 3.31
C PRO A 69 2.03 -15.96 2.50
N GLU A 70 1.20 -16.77 3.15
CA GLU A 70 0.06 -17.47 2.55
C GLU A 70 -1.08 -16.52 2.13
N SER A 71 -1.15 -15.32 2.71
CA SER A 71 -2.16 -14.31 2.36
C SER A 71 -1.82 -13.53 1.08
N ILE A 72 -0.59 -13.66 0.60
CA ILE A 72 -0.11 -12.99 -0.60
C ILE A 72 -0.56 -13.78 -1.82
N PRO A 73 -1.40 -13.24 -2.70
CA PRO A 73 -1.81 -13.93 -3.91
C PRO A 73 -0.60 -14.20 -4.81
N HIS A 74 -0.71 -15.18 -5.69
CA HIS A 74 0.33 -15.46 -6.68
C HIS A 74 0.14 -14.61 -7.93
N GLY A 75 1.27 -14.29 -8.58
CA GLY A 75 1.31 -13.53 -9.83
C GLY A 75 1.53 -12.03 -9.64
N SER A 76 2.51 -11.51 -10.34
CA SER A 76 3.05 -10.15 -10.16
C SER A 76 2.01 -9.04 -10.02
N PRO A 77 0.93 -8.94 -10.85
CA PRO A 77 -0.06 -7.88 -10.68
C PRO A 77 -0.84 -7.98 -9.36
N ASN A 78 -1.11 -9.20 -8.91
CA ASN A 78 -1.88 -9.45 -7.69
C ASN A 78 -1.02 -9.23 -6.43
N GLU A 79 0.25 -9.63 -6.49
CA GLU A 79 1.25 -9.41 -5.43
C GLU A 79 1.47 -7.93 -5.18
N GLU A 80 1.69 -7.17 -6.26
CA GLU A 80 1.82 -5.72 -6.19
C GLU A 80 0.57 -5.06 -5.60
N ALA A 81 -0.61 -5.42 -6.09
CA ALA A 81 -1.87 -4.87 -5.59
C ALA A 81 -2.07 -5.17 -4.10
N TRP A 82 -1.68 -6.37 -3.65
CA TRP A 82 -1.74 -6.76 -2.24
C TRP A 82 -0.79 -5.91 -1.39
N LEU A 83 0.49 -5.80 -1.80
CA LEU A 83 1.49 -5.00 -1.10
C LEU A 83 1.10 -3.53 -1.01
N VAL A 84 0.62 -2.93 -2.10
CA VAL A 84 0.13 -1.55 -2.13
C VAL A 84 -1.06 -1.37 -1.19
N ARG A 85 -1.99 -2.33 -1.15
CA ARG A 85 -3.13 -2.30 -0.21
C ARG A 85 -2.68 -2.32 1.24
N VAL A 86 -1.72 -3.18 1.58
CA VAL A 86 -1.13 -3.25 2.93
C VAL A 86 -0.47 -1.92 3.28
N LEU A 87 0.36 -1.37 2.39
CA LEU A 87 1.03 -0.08 2.57
C LEU A 87 0.03 1.06 2.85
N ILE A 88 -1.02 1.16 2.04
CA ILE A 88 -2.06 2.19 2.21
C ILE A 88 -2.78 2.02 3.55
N ASN A 89 -3.06 0.79 3.97
CA ASN A 89 -3.69 0.53 5.26
C ASN A 89 -2.78 0.97 6.43
N ILE A 90 -1.48 0.69 6.37
CA ILE A 90 -0.51 1.18 7.36
C ILE A 90 -0.52 2.72 7.43
N CYS A 91 -0.44 3.39 6.28
CA CYS A 91 -0.53 4.85 6.23
C CYS A 91 -1.82 5.38 6.87
N ARG A 92 -2.97 4.77 6.55
CA ARG A 92 -4.26 5.15 7.10
C ARG A 92 -4.32 4.99 8.62
N ASP A 93 -3.77 3.93 9.14
CA ASP A 93 -3.73 3.68 10.58
C ASP A 93 -2.81 4.72 11.27
N ARG A 94 -1.63 4.99 10.71
CA ARG A 94 -0.72 6.06 11.19
C ARG A 94 -1.40 7.44 11.20
N TRP A 95 -2.14 7.79 10.15
CA TRP A 95 -2.88 9.07 10.09
C TRP A 95 -3.99 9.14 11.14
N ARG A 96 -4.73 8.03 11.37
CA ARG A 96 -5.73 7.99 12.44
C ARG A 96 -5.10 8.21 13.80
N HIS A 97 -4.01 7.51 14.09
CA HIS A 97 -3.28 7.68 15.37
C HIS A 97 -2.72 9.08 15.54
N ALA A 98 -2.19 9.68 14.47
CA ALA A 98 -1.73 11.06 14.50
C ALA A 98 -2.88 12.04 14.80
N ALA A 99 -4.03 11.87 14.15
CA ALA A 99 -5.21 12.70 14.39
C ALA A 99 -5.72 12.61 15.84
N VAL A 100 -5.72 11.40 16.43
CA VAL A 100 -6.09 11.20 17.83
C VAL A 100 -5.10 11.90 18.76
N ARG A 101 -3.79 11.73 18.53
CA ARG A 101 -2.76 12.42 19.33
C ARG A 101 -2.87 13.93 19.23
N THR A 102 -3.11 14.48 18.05
CA THR A 102 -3.27 15.93 17.86
C THR A 102 -4.50 16.45 18.58
N ARG A 103 -5.61 15.70 18.59
CA ARG A 103 -6.82 16.07 19.36
C ARG A 103 -6.57 16.00 20.86
N ALA A 104 -5.86 14.99 21.35
CA ALA A 104 -5.49 14.85 22.75
C ALA A 104 -4.51 15.95 23.20
N ALA A 105 -3.60 16.36 22.29
CA ALA A 105 -2.62 17.43 22.52
C ALA A 105 -3.18 18.84 22.25
N ALA A 106 -4.37 18.98 21.68
CA ALA A 106 -5.00 20.28 21.42
C ALA A 106 -5.40 21.06 22.67
N GLY A 107 -5.17 20.48 23.87
CA GLY A 107 -5.07 21.23 25.13
C GLY A 107 -3.72 21.95 25.35
N GLY A 108 -2.74 21.73 24.47
CA GLY A 108 -1.44 22.40 24.46
C GLY A 108 -1.01 22.61 23.02
N HIS A 109 -0.81 23.86 22.63
CA HIS A 109 -0.35 24.27 21.31
C HIS A 109 1.02 23.66 21.02
N VAL A 110 1.08 22.58 20.24
CA VAL A 110 2.34 22.18 19.60
C VAL A 110 2.31 22.70 18.16
N ALA A 111 2.58 23.99 18.03
CA ALA A 111 3.10 24.54 16.79
C ALA A 111 4.45 23.89 16.55
N ARG A 112 4.56 23.01 15.54
CA ARG A 112 5.86 22.51 15.09
C ARG A 112 6.62 23.70 14.51
N ALA A 113 7.61 24.17 15.25
CA ALA A 113 8.51 25.23 14.85
C ALA A 113 9.12 24.88 13.48
N VAL A 114 8.78 25.64 12.46
CA VAL A 114 9.50 25.72 11.21
C VAL A 114 10.65 26.68 11.50
N SER A 115 11.83 26.13 11.77
CA SER A 115 13.03 26.93 11.90
C SER A 115 13.52 27.33 10.52
N SER A 116 13.85 28.63 10.40
CA SER A 116 14.52 29.33 9.30
C SER A 116 13.78 29.40 7.97
N ASP A 117 13.80 30.60 7.41
CA ASP A 117 13.22 31.11 6.16
C ASP A 117 13.06 30.00 5.08
N PRO A 118 11.86 29.42 4.94
CA PRO A 118 11.70 28.25 4.08
C PRO A 118 11.56 28.72 2.65
N GLU A 119 12.36 28.11 1.76
CA GLU A 119 12.18 28.29 0.32
C GLU A 119 10.68 28.20 -0.05
N PRO A 120 10.18 29.04 -0.96
CA PRO A 120 8.76 29.07 -1.34
C PRO A 120 8.15 27.69 -1.66
N GLY A 121 8.96 26.78 -2.21
CA GLY A 121 8.55 25.39 -2.47
C GLY A 121 8.30 24.54 -1.22
N LEU A 122 9.04 24.78 -0.13
CA LEU A 122 8.83 24.09 1.15
C LEU A 122 7.57 24.57 1.85
N LEU A 123 7.28 25.88 1.79
CA LEU A 123 6.03 26.44 2.30
C LEU A 123 4.81 25.90 1.56
N ALA A 124 4.84 25.92 0.23
CA ALA A 124 3.74 25.38 -0.58
C ALA A 124 3.50 23.89 -0.27
N ARG A 125 4.57 23.11 -0.14
CA ARG A 125 4.49 21.70 0.26
C ARG A 125 3.87 21.53 1.65
N ALA A 126 4.29 22.33 2.61
CA ALA A 126 3.75 22.29 3.98
C ALA A 126 2.25 22.60 4.00
N MET A 127 1.81 23.62 3.24
CA MET A 127 0.39 23.99 3.10
C MET A 127 -0.44 22.84 2.49
N VAL A 128 0.06 22.19 1.44
CA VAL A 128 -0.62 21.03 0.84
C VAL A 128 -0.76 19.90 1.84
N TRP A 129 0.31 19.58 2.58
CA TRP A 129 0.24 18.54 3.63
C TRP A 129 -0.73 18.90 4.74
N GLN A 130 -0.75 20.15 5.17
CA GLN A 130 -1.68 20.64 6.18
C GLN A 130 -3.13 20.51 5.71
N ALA A 131 -3.41 20.86 4.44
CA ALA A 131 -4.72 20.67 3.84
C ALA A 131 -5.10 19.17 3.74
N LEU A 132 -4.17 18.30 3.33
CA LEU A 132 -4.39 16.85 3.28
C LEU A 132 -4.69 16.26 4.67
N ASP A 133 -4.11 16.82 5.75
CA ASP A 133 -4.34 16.36 7.12
C ASP A 133 -5.77 16.63 7.62
N THR A 134 -6.48 17.57 7.02
CA THR A 134 -7.89 17.81 7.33
C THR A 134 -8.82 16.73 6.78
N LEU A 135 -8.36 15.97 5.78
CA LEU A 135 -9.16 14.95 5.12
C LEU A 135 -9.22 13.64 5.90
N PRO A 136 -10.34 12.92 5.85
CA PRO A 136 -10.41 11.54 6.32
C PRO A 136 -9.35 10.67 5.62
N PRO A 137 -8.70 9.72 6.33
CA PRO A 137 -7.57 8.96 5.79
C PRO A 137 -7.84 8.25 4.45
N ARG A 138 -9.06 7.71 4.26
CA ARG A 138 -9.43 7.05 2.99
C ARG A 138 -9.50 8.04 1.83
N ARG A 139 -10.06 9.24 2.05
CA ARG A 139 -10.18 10.29 1.04
C ARG A 139 -8.83 10.83 0.64
N ARG A 140 -7.95 11.05 1.63
CA ARG A 140 -6.54 11.44 1.43
C ARG A 140 -5.81 10.43 0.53
N ALA A 141 -5.90 9.13 0.84
CA ALA A 141 -5.27 8.09 0.03
C ALA A 141 -5.76 8.10 -1.42
N ILE A 142 -7.07 8.24 -1.64
CA ILE A 142 -7.67 8.28 -2.99
C ILE A 142 -7.16 9.49 -3.78
N LEU A 143 -7.10 10.67 -3.15
CA LEU A 143 -6.57 11.87 -3.79
C LEU A 143 -5.10 11.71 -4.19
N ILE A 144 -4.27 11.22 -3.28
CA ILE A 144 -2.84 11.01 -3.55
C ILE A 144 -2.65 10.00 -4.69
N LEU A 145 -3.36 8.89 -4.68
CA LEU A 145 -3.27 7.88 -5.75
C LEU A 145 -3.70 8.44 -7.11
N TYR A 146 -4.75 9.26 -7.14
CA TYR A 146 -5.27 9.80 -8.38
C TYR A 146 -4.41 10.97 -8.90
N GLU A 147 -4.16 11.99 -8.08
CA GLU A 147 -3.52 13.25 -8.48
C GLU A 147 -1.99 13.14 -8.58
N LEU A 148 -1.36 12.36 -7.71
CA LEU A 148 0.10 12.28 -7.64
C LEU A 148 0.67 11.00 -8.27
N GLU A 149 -0.06 9.87 -8.20
CA GLU A 149 0.36 8.61 -8.81
C GLU A 149 -0.21 8.41 -10.21
N GLY A 150 -1.20 9.21 -10.63
CA GLY A 150 -1.86 9.04 -11.91
C GLY A 150 -2.65 7.74 -12.03
N ALA A 151 -3.01 7.11 -10.91
CA ALA A 151 -3.73 5.84 -10.91
C ALA A 151 -5.15 6.03 -11.45
N THR A 152 -5.62 5.10 -12.28
CA THR A 152 -6.98 5.15 -12.82
C THR A 152 -8.03 4.86 -11.75
N ILE A 153 -9.25 5.36 -11.93
CA ILE A 153 -10.36 5.12 -11.00
C ILE A 153 -10.62 3.61 -10.79
N PRO A 154 -10.64 2.76 -11.84
CA PRO A 154 -10.78 1.33 -11.64
C PRO A 154 -9.62 0.70 -10.85
N ALA A 155 -8.37 1.13 -11.09
CA ALA A 155 -7.22 0.65 -10.34
C ALA A 155 -7.30 1.02 -8.86
N ILE A 156 -7.68 2.27 -8.54
CA ILE A 156 -7.88 2.72 -7.15
C ILE A 156 -9.01 1.93 -6.49
N ALA A 157 -10.10 1.68 -7.20
CA ALA A 157 -11.24 0.90 -6.70
C ALA A 157 -10.81 -0.51 -6.33
N HIS A 158 -10.03 -1.18 -7.20
CA HIS A 158 -9.47 -2.50 -6.96
C HIS A 158 -8.50 -2.49 -5.76
N LEU A 159 -7.55 -1.54 -5.73
CA LEU A 159 -6.57 -1.40 -4.64
C LEU A 159 -7.21 -1.21 -3.27
N LEU A 160 -8.28 -0.43 -3.19
CA LEU A 160 -8.92 -0.08 -1.91
C LEU A 160 -10.13 -0.96 -1.56
N GLY A 161 -10.50 -1.90 -2.42
CA GLY A 161 -11.68 -2.76 -2.26
C GLY A 161 -12.98 -1.96 -2.18
N VAL A 162 -13.16 -0.98 -3.08
CA VAL A 162 -14.36 -0.13 -3.18
C VAL A 162 -14.86 -0.08 -4.61
N THR A 163 -16.05 0.48 -4.83
CA THR A 163 -16.57 0.65 -6.18
C THR A 163 -15.97 1.89 -6.88
N PRO A 164 -15.89 1.91 -8.21
CA PRO A 164 -15.46 3.10 -8.96
C PRO A 164 -16.33 4.34 -8.67
N VAL A 165 -17.61 4.15 -8.37
CA VAL A 165 -18.52 5.23 -7.98
C VAL A 165 -18.07 5.84 -6.65
N THR A 166 -17.73 5.01 -5.68
CA THR A 166 -17.19 5.46 -4.38
C THR A 166 -15.90 6.25 -4.55
N VAL A 167 -15.01 5.82 -5.45
CA VAL A 167 -13.77 6.57 -5.77
C VAL A 167 -14.09 7.96 -6.32
N ARG A 168 -14.98 8.05 -7.34
CA ARG A 168 -15.39 9.34 -7.91
C ARG A 168 -15.99 10.28 -6.87
N TRP A 169 -16.84 9.73 -6.01
CA TRP A 169 -17.46 10.50 -4.92
C TRP A 169 -16.39 11.06 -3.96
N HIS A 170 -15.43 10.23 -3.52
CA HIS A 170 -14.33 10.68 -2.66
C HIS A 170 -13.46 11.73 -3.34
N LEU A 171 -13.16 11.58 -4.64
CA LEU A 171 -12.40 12.57 -5.41
C LEU A 171 -13.14 13.92 -5.47
N SER A 172 -14.43 13.89 -5.80
CA SER A 172 -15.24 15.12 -5.88
C SER A 172 -15.28 15.90 -4.56
N ILE A 173 -15.54 15.19 -3.45
CA ILE A 173 -15.57 15.83 -2.13
C ILE A 173 -14.17 16.25 -1.70
N GLY A 174 -13.17 15.39 -1.89
CA GLY A 174 -11.81 15.68 -1.48
C GLY A 174 -11.21 16.90 -2.17
N ARG A 175 -11.46 17.06 -3.48
CA ARG A 175 -11.04 18.25 -4.21
C ARG A 175 -11.68 19.53 -3.66
N ARG A 176 -12.97 19.50 -3.32
CA ARG A 176 -13.65 20.66 -2.70
C ARG A 176 -13.08 21.00 -1.32
N GLU A 177 -12.85 19.98 -0.49
CA GLU A 177 -12.25 20.18 0.84
C GLU A 177 -10.82 20.73 0.74
N MET A 178 -10.01 20.20 -0.20
CA MET A 178 -8.66 20.72 -0.46
C MET A 178 -8.70 22.18 -0.93
N ALA A 179 -9.56 22.52 -1.91
CA ALA A 179 -9.72 23.87 -2.37
C ALA A 179 -10.08 24.83 -1.22
N LYS A 180 -11.03 24.44 -0.37
CA LYS A 180 -11.39 25.22 0.83
C LYS A 180 -10.23 25.38 1.79
N ALA A 181 -9.47 24.33 2.05
CA ALA A 181 -8.34 24.35 2.99
C ALA A 181 -7.16 25.19 2.47
N LEU A 182 -7.00 25.29 1.15
CA LEU A 182 -5.96 26.09 0.49
C LEU A 182 -6.40 27.53 0.19
N GLY A 183 -7.56 27.98 0.70
CA GLY A 183 -8.08 29.33 0.50
C GLY A 183 -8.75 29.57 -0.86
N GLY A 184 -8.99 28.52 -1.65
CA GLY A 184 -9.77 28.58 -2.88
C GLY A 184 -11.25 28.81 -2.58
N LYS A 185 -11.92 29.70 -3.35
CA LYS A 185 -13.38 29.74 -3.39
C LYS A 185 -13.89 28.42 -4.01
N PRO A 186 -14.99 27.84 -3.50
CA PRO A 186 -15.60 26.65 -4.07
C PRO A 186 -16.11 26.85 -5.48
#